data_036f24d1bd123f2c9957da7ca7e4142b
#
_entry.id   036f24d1bd123f2c9957da7ca7e4142b
#
_cell.length_a   1.000
_cell.length_b   1.000
_cell.length_c   1.000
_cell.angle_alpha   90.00
_cell.angle_beta   90.00
_cell.angle_gamma   90.00
#
_symmetry.space_group_name_H-M   'P 1'
#
loop_
_entity.id
_entity.type
_entity.pdbx_description
1 polymer ?
#
loop_
_entity_poly.entity_id
_entity_poly.type
_entity_poly.pdbx_seq_one_letter_code
_entity_poly.pdbx_strand_id
1 'polypeptide(L)'
;MKTSNLKKNYWLMKSEPETWSWEQQKKKKTEHWDGVRNYQAAKYMKQMKIGDQCLFYSSVKEKAIKGIMRISKEYYPDHTDKKKIFGMVDVTYIKDLKEVYLSEIKADPFFDDFPLVKQARLSVMPVSLKQWQKLIKMSEKNERV
;
A
#
# COMPACT_ATOMS: atom_id res chain seq x y z
N MET A 1 -1.10 -13.99 -25.98
CA MET A 1 -0.31 -13.83 -25.32
C MET A 1 -0.46 -14.05 -24.00
N LYS A 2 0.31 -14.19 -23.33
CA LYS A 2 0.14 -14.62 -22.16
C LYS A 2 0.39 -13.69 -21.13
N THR A 3 -0.59 -13.13 -20.55
CA THR A 3 -0.46 -12.28 -19.38
C THR A 3 0.06 -13.06 -18.20
N SER A 4 -0.06 -14.37 -18.23
CA SER A 4 0.45 -15.21 -17.16
C SER A 4 1.96 -15.09 -16.96
N ASN A 5 2.67 -14.56 -17.97
CA ASN A 5 4.11 -14.36 -17.85
C ASN A 5 4.49 -13.05 -17.20
N LEU A 6 3.52 -12.18 -17.00
CA LEU A 6 3.79 -10.89 -16.40
C LEU A 6 3.85 -11.04 -14.90
N LYS A 7 4.95 -10.63 -14.31
CA LYS A 7 5.08 -10.62 -12.87
C LYS A 7 4.28 -9.48 -12.33
N LYS A 8 3.50 -9.75 -11.32
CA LYS A 8 2.83 -8.70 -10.58
C LYS A 8 3.74 -8.25 -9.46
N ASN A 9 3.73 -6.97 -9.21
CA ASN A 9 4.45 -6.40 -8.09
C ASN A 9 3.48 -6.10 -6.97
N TYR A 10 4.01 -6.02 -5.76
CA TYR A 10 3.23 -5.77 -4.57
C TYR A 10 3.77 -4.54 -3.87
N TRP A 11 2.87 -3.77 -3.30
CA TRP A 11 3.20 -2.47 -2.71
C TRP A 11 2.46 -2.30 -1.38
N LEU A 12 2.93 -1.36 -0.58
CA LEU A 12 2.21 -0.91 0.61
C LEU A 12 2.15 0.60 0.54
N MET A 13 0.97 1.16 0.77
CA MET A 13 0.76 2.60 0.73
C MET A 13 0.12 3.03 2.05
N LYS A 14 0.72 4.05 2.67
CA LYS A 14 0.27 4.56 3.97
C LYS A 14 -0.68 5.73 3.80
N SER A 15 -1.72 5.75 4.61
CA SER A 15 -2.66 6.85 4.67
C SER A 15 -3.00 7.16 6.13
N GLU A 16 -3.11 8.44 6.44
CA GLU A 16 -3.58 8.86 7.75
C GLU A 16 -5.10 8.78 7.77
N PRO A 17 -5.69 8.12 8.77
CA PRO A 17 -7.14 7.88 8.76
C PRO A 17 -7.97 9.15 8.79
N GLU A 18 -7.43 10.24 9.34
CA GLU A 18 -8.16 11.52 9.36
C GLU A 18 -8.18 12.18 7.99
N THR A 19 -7.23 11.85 7.13
CA THR A 19 -7.18 12.38 5.77
C THR A 19 -7.92 11.47 4.81
N TRP A 20 -7.64 10.17 4.84
CA TRP A 20 -8.28 9.20 3.96
C TRP A 20 -8.25 7.83 4.65
N SER A 21 -9.40 7.38 5.12
CA SER A 21 -9.51 6.14 5.88
C SER A 21 -9.77 4.96 4.96
N TRP A 22 -9.55 3.76 5.50
CA TRP A 22 -9.87 2.53 4.78
C TRP A 22 -11.36 2.45 4.47
N GLU A 23 -12.22 2.87 5.40
CA GLU A 23 -13.67 2.88 5.19
C GLU A 23 -14.06 3.79 4.04
N GLN A 24 -13.39 4.94 3.91
CA GLN A 24 -13.64 5.85 2.80
C GLN A 24 -13.19 5.22 1.47
N GLN A 25 -12.03 4.56 1.46
CA GLN A 25 -11.54 3.87 0.28
C GLN A 25 -12.51 2.75 -0.14
N LYS A 26 -12.98 1.99 0.82
CA LYS A 26 -13.91 0.90 0.58
C LYS A 26 -15.21 1.41 0.00
N LYS A 27 -15.74 2.47 0.55
CA LYS A 27 -17.01 3.06 0.11
C LYS A 27 -16.88 3.67 -1.27
N LYS A 28 -15.78 4.39 -1.52
CA LYS A 28 -15.56 5.05 -2.81
C LYS A 28 -15.20 4.06 -3.91
N LYS A 29 -14.60 2.96 -3.56
CA LYS A 29 -14.09 1.92 -4.46
C LYS A 29 -12.81 2.35 -5.17
N THR A 30 -12.87 3.32 -6.05
CA THR A 30 -11.72 3.80 -6.82
C THR A 30 -11.45 5.26 -6.45
N GLU A 31 -10.19 5.56 -6.14
CA GLU A 31 -9.78 6.92 -5.81
C GLU A 31 -8.35 7.15 -6.26
N HIS A 32 -8.07 8.41 -6.60
CA HIS A 32 -6.70 8.78 -6.89
C HIS A 32 -5.92 8.92 -5.58
N TRP A 33 -4.66 8.53 -5.61
CA TRP A 33 -3.79 8.56 -4.43
C TRP A 33 -2.88 9.77 -4.53
N ASP A 34 -3.39 10.92 -4.12
CA ASP A 34 -2.68 12.18 -4.23
C ASP A 34 -1.86 12.49 -2.98
N GLY A 35 -1.14 13.60 -3.04
CA GLY A 35 -0.48 14.14 -1.87
C GLY A 35 0.89 13.57 -1.54
N VAL A 36 1.41 12.66 -2.36
CA VAL A 36 2.75 12.11 -2.12
C VAL A 36 3.78 13.15 -2.54
N ARG A 37 4.65 13.54 -1.59
CA ARG A 37 5.63 14.62 -1.83
C ARG A 37 7.06 14.19 -1.51
N ASN A 38 7.32 12.89 -1.54
CA ASN A 38 8.64 12.32 -1.28
C ASN A 38 9.16 11.68 -2.55
N TYR A 39 10.40 11.98 -2.94
CA TYR A 39 10.95 11.49 -4.21
C TYR A 39 11.09 9.98 -4.26
N GLN A 40 11.46 9.35 -3.14
CA GLN A 40 11.59 7.90 -3.10
C GLN A 40 10.24 7.23 -3.26
N ALA A 41 9.22 7.72 -2.58
CA ALA A 41 7.86 7.21 -2.70
C ALA A 41 7.35 7.40 -4.14
N ALA A 42 7.59 8.57 -4.73
CA ALA A 42 7.19 8.85 -6.09
C ALA A 42 7.88 7.92 -7.09
N LYS A 43 9.15 7.61 -6.84
CA LYS A 43 9.90 6.69 -7.70
C LYS A 43 9.24 5.31 -7.70
N TYR A 44 8.79 4.85 -6.54
CA TYR A 44 8.07 3.57 -6.46
C TYR A 44 6.74 3.65 -7.19
N MET A 45 6.00 4.75 -7.02
CA MET A 45 4.71 4.90 -7.69
C MET A 45 4.86 4.88 -9.22
N LYS A 46 5.95 5.41 -9.74
CA LYS A 46 6.22 5.39 -11.18
C LYS A 46 6.41 3.97 -11.71
N GLN A 47 6.77 3.04 -10.85
CA GLN A 47 6.99 1.64 -11.24
C GLN A 47 5.72 0.81 -11.17
N MET A 48 4.67 1.34 -10.58
CA MET A 48 3.42 0.61 -10.42
C MET A 48 2.71 0.40 -11.76
N LYS A 49 2.16 -0.80 -11.94
CA LYS A 49 1.44 -1.17 -13.16
C LYS A 49 0.01 -1.55 -12.83
N ILE A 50 -0.90 -1.32 -13.76
CA ILE A 50 -2.29 -1.74 -13.60
C ILE A 50 -2.32 -3.22 -13.25
N GLY A 51 -3.06 -3.56 -12.21
CA GLY A 51 -3.18 -4.94 -11.73
C GLY A 51 -2.26 -5.28 -10.58
N ASP A 52 -1.23 -4.45 -10.32
CA ASP A 52 -0.42 -4.64 -9.12
C ASP A 52 -1.30 -4.50 -7.89
N GLN A 53 -0.96 -5.24 -6.83
CA GLN A 53 -1.74 -5.19 -5.59
C GLN A 53 -1.01 -4.39 -4.52
N CYS A 54 -1.80 -3.71 -3.70
CA CYS A 54 -1.28 -2.84 -2.65
C CYS A 54 -1.96 -3.15 -1.33
N LEU A 55 -1.17 -3.09 -0.26
CA LEU A 55 -1.73 -3.10 1.09
C LEU A 55 -2.03 -1.67 1.50
N PHE A 56 -3.20 -1.45 2.06
CA PHE A 56 -3.56 -0.16 2.65
C PHE A 56 -3.13 -0.18 4.11
N TYR A 57 -2.23 0.72 4.47
CA TYR A 57 -1.74 0.82 5.84
C TYR A 57 -2.27 2.11 6.46
N SER A 58 -3.03 1.97 7.56
CA SER A 58 -3.54 3.11 8.29
C SER A 58 -2.49 3.55 9.30
N SER A 59 -1.91 4.72 9.07
CA SER A 59 -0.79 5.21 9.87
C SER A 59 -1.25 6.03 11.07
N VAL A 60 -0.30 6.45 11.87
CA VAL A 60 -0.45 7.35 13.01
C VAL A 60 -1.19 6.71 14.18
N LYS A 61 -2.49 6.54 14.11
CA LYS A 61 -3.28 6.03 15.24
C LYS A 61 -3.33 4.51 15.29
N GLU A 62 -3.81 3.90 14.21
CA GLU A 62 -4.00 2.46 14.21
C GLU A 62 -2.71 1.69 13.98
N LYS A 63 -1.88 2.17 13.07
CA LYS A 63 -0.62 1.52 12.69
C LYS A 63 -0.84 0.07 12.29
N ALA A 64 -1.73 -0.12 11.33
CA ALA A 64 -2.17 -1.45 10.92
C ALA A 64 -2.46 -1.51 9.43
N ILE A 65 -2.20 -2.69 8.86
CA ILE A 65 -2.63 -3.02 7.50
C ILE A 65 -4.11 -3.36 7.58
N LYS A 66 -4.90 -2.75 6.72
CA LYS A 66 -6.36 -2.83 6.77
C LYS A 66 -6.98 -3.64 5.64
N GLY A 67 -6.34 -3.71 4.49
CA GLY A 67 -6.92 -4.39 3.36
C GLY A 67 -6.06 -4.33 2.12
N ILE A 68 -6.62 -4.83 1.02
CA ILE A 68 -5.95 -4.92 -0.27
C ILE A 68 -6.65 -4.03 -1.28
N MET A 69 -5.85 -3.29 -2.04
CA MET A 69 -6.27 -2.51 -3.18
C MET A 69 -5.50 -3.01 -4.40
N ARG A 70 -5.93 -2.60 -5.59
CA ARG A 70 -5.13 -2.80 -6.80
C ARG A 70 -4.89 -1.47 -7.48
N ILE A 71 -3.80 -1.39 -8.26
CA ILE A 71 -3.53 -0.22 -9.09
C ILE A 71 -4.48 -0.28 -10.28
N SER A 72 -5.27 0.76 -10.45
CA SER A 72 -6.25 0.83 -11.56
C SER A 72 -5.90 1.91 -12.58
N LYS A 73 -4.95 2.79 -12.27
CA LYS A 73 -4.41 3.75 -13.24
C LYS A 73 -2.95 4.02 -12.89
N GLU A 74 -2.09 3.99 -13.88
CA GLU A 74 -0.66 4.19 -13.69
C GLU A 74 -0.34 5.67 -13.48
N TYR A 75 0.88 5.94 -13.08
CA TYR A 75 1.34 7.26 -12.65
C TYR A 75 0.97 8.38 -13.63
N TYR A 76 0.39 9.45 -13.12
CA TYR A 76 0.01 10.63 -13.89
C TYR A 76 0.08 11.86 -12.97
N PRO A 77 0.05 13.07 -13.54
CA PRO A 77 0.26 14.27 -12.73
C PRO A 77 -0.75 14.40 -11.58
N ASP A 78 -0.24 14.76 -10.42
CA ASP A 78 -1.06 15.01 -9.23
C ASP A 78 -1.59 16.44 -9.31
N HIS A 79 -2.89 16.58 -9.48
CA HIS A 79 -3.52 17.89 -9.63
C HIS A 79 -3.43 18.75 -8.36
N THR A 80 -3.10 18.15 -7.22
CA THR A 80 -2.94 18.90 -5.98
C THR A 80 -1.53 19.47 -5.83
N ASP A 81 -0.59 19.08 -6.69
CA ASP A 81 0.77 19.59 -6.65
C ASP A 81 0.91 20.79 -7.59
N LYS A 82 0.88 21.98 -7.01
CA LYS A 82 0.97 23.22 -7.77
C LYS A 82 2.30 23.37 -8.47
N LYS A 83 3.36 22.75 -7.98
CA LYS A 83 4.69 22.80 -8.58
C LYS A 83 4.85 21.85 -9.74
N LYS A 84 3.88 20.95 -9.94
CA LYS A 84 3.86 19.99 -11.05
C LYS A 84 5.08 19.08 -11.08
N ILE A 85 5.55 18.69 -9.90
CA ILE A 85 6.70 17.81 -9.77
C ILE A 85 6.26 16.36 -9.55
N PHE A 86 5.23 16.17 -8.74
CA PHE A 86 4.79 14.85 -8.31
C PHE A 86 3.53 14.39 -9.01
N GLY A 87 3.39 13.07 -9.08
CA GLY A 87 2.22 12.46 -9.68
C GLY A 87 1.49 11.56 -8.69
N MET A 88 0.51 10.85 -9.19
CA MET A 88 -0.32 9.96 -8.41
C MET A 88 -0.73 8.76 -9.25
N VAL A 89 -1.28 7.74 -8.60
CA VAL A 89 -1.89 6.59 -9.26
C VAL A 89 -3.33 6.50 -8.77
N ASP A 90 -4.16 5.71 -9.46
CA ASP A 90 -5.47 5.39 -8.94
C ASP A 90 -5.43 3.98 -8.35
N VAL A 91 -6.16 3.81 -7.25
CA VAL A 91 -6.28 2.53 -6.58
C VAL A 91 -7.75 2.16 -6.45
N THR A 92 -8.02 0.86 -6.47
CA THR A 92 -9.38 0.34 -6.34
C THR A 92 -9.41 -0.69 -5.23
N TYR A 93 -10.41 -0.59 -4.36
CA TYR A 93 -10.63 -1.52 -3.26
C TYR A 93 -10.80 -2.94 -3.79
N ILE A 94 -10.16 -3.91 -3.15
CA ILE A 94 -10.36 -5.33 -3.45
C ILE A 94 -11.03 -6.04 -2.29
N LYS A 95 -10.43 -6.04 -1.11
CA LYS A 95 -11.02 -6.75 0.03
C LYS A 95 -10.44 -6.28 1.35
N ASP A 96 -11.22 -6.48 2.41
CA ASP A 96 -10.75 -6.25 3.77
C ASP A 96 -9.80 -7.36 4.19
N LEU A 97 -8.84 -6.99 5.03
CA LEU A 97 -8.02 -7.96 5.76
C LEU A 97 -8.30 -7.77 7.24
N LYS A 98 -8.15 -8.83 8.02
CA LYS A 98 -8.09 -8.66 9.45
C LYS A 98 -6.80 -7.92 9.75
N GLU A 99 -6.86 -6.91 10.59
CA GLU A 99 -5.73 -6.02 10.82
C GLU A 99 -4.46 -6.76 11.20
N VAL A 100 -3.36 -6.33 10.59
CA VAL A 100 -2.02 -6.76 10.97
C VAL A 100 -1.31 -5.53 11.48
N TYR A 101 -1.00 -5.51 12.77
CA TYR A 101 -0.45 -4.34 13.42
C TYR A 101 1.06 -4.24 13.25
N LEU A 102 1.55 -3.00 13.22
CA LEU A 102 2.99 -2.75 13.11
C LEU A 102 3.76 -3.45 14.22
N SER A 103 3.18 -3.51 15.43
CA SER A 103 3.84 -4.19 16.55
C SER A 103 4.08 -5.67 16.26
N GLU A 104 3.15 -6.35 15.60
CA GLU A 104 3.32 -7.75 15.21
C GLU A 104 4.43 -7.90 14.17
N ILE A 105 4.46 -6.98 13.22
CA ILE A 105 5.44 -7.02 12.15
C ILE A 105 6.85 -6.78 12.71
N LYS A 106 6.98 -5.78 13.58
CA LYS A 106 8.27 -5.48 14.20
C LYS A 106 8.78 -6.60 15.09
N ALA A 107 7.88 -7.37 15.67
CA ALA A 107 8.26 -8.46 16.56
C ALA A 107 8.82 -9.67 15.81
N ASP A 108 8.65 -9.73 14.49
CA ASP A 108 9.05 -10.86 13.68
C ASP A 108 10.35 -10.52 12.93
N PRO A 109 11.48 -11.19 13.24
CA PRO A 109 12.76 -10.91 12.56
C PRO A 109 12.70 -11.06 11.03
N PHE A 110 11.75 -11.81 10.53
CA PHE A 110 11.56 -11.96 9.09
C PHE A 110 11.42 -10.58 8.40
N PHE A 111 10.86 -9.60 9.11
CA PHE A 111 10.60 -8.28 8.56
C PHE A 111 11.69 -7.25 8.88
N ASP A 112 12.85 -7.67 9.37
CA ASP A 112 13.90 -6.73 9.73
C ASP A 112 14.30 -5.81 8.57
N ASP A 113 14.24 -6.32 7.34
CA ASP A 113 14.59 -5.55 6.15
C ASP A 113 13.40 -4.89 5.46
N PHE A 114 12.21 -5.08 5.98
CA PHE A 114 11.00 -4.53 5.37
C PHE A 114 10.98 -3.01 5.53
N PRO A 115 10.78 -2.24 4.45
CA PRO A 115 10.81 -0.77 4.56
C PRO A 115 9.84 -0.20 5.59
N LEU A 116 8.69 -0.84 5.80
CA LEU A 116 7.75 -0.40 6.82
C LEU A 116 8.41 -0.32 8.20
N VAL A 117 9.32 -1.24 8.48
CA VAL A 117 10.05 -1.30 9.74
C VAL A 117 11.25 -0.37 9.73
N LYS A 118 12.02 -0.38 8.61
CA LYS A 118 13.28 0.36 8.53
C LYS A 118 13.15 1.83 8.21
N GLN A 119 12.13 2.21 7.46
CA GLN A 119 11.97 3.57 6.98
C GLN A 119 10.61 4.12 7.38
N ALA A 120 10.51 4.53 8.63
CA ALA A 120 9.23 4.93 9.22
C ALA A 120 8.53 6.06 8.47
N ARG A 121 9.29 6.90 7.76
CA ARG A 121 8.72 8.05 7.06
C ARG A 121 8.39 7.80 5.60
N LEU A 122 8.75 6.64 5.09
CA LEU A 122 8.44 6.31 3.70
C LEU A 122 6.97 5.90 3.60
N SER A 123 6.22 6.55 2.72
CA SER A 123 4.77 6.33 2.62
C SER A 123 4.35 5.36 1.53
N VAL A 124 5.24 5.03 0.61
CA VAL A 124 4.97 4.07 -0.47
C VAL A 124 6.20 3.20 -0.59
N MET A 125 6.03 1.90 -0.60
CA MET A 125 7.16 0.98 -0.60
C MET A 125 6.84 -0.33 -1.31
N PRO A 126 7.85 -1.01 -1.85
CA PRO A 126 7.65 -2.34 -2.41
C PRO A 126 7.48 -3.37 -1.31
N VAL A 127 6.77 -4.43 -1.63
CA VAL A 127 6.60 -5.58 -0.76
C VAL A 127 7.03 -6.80 -1.58
N SER A 128 7.98 -7.57 -1.08
CA SER A 128 8.40 -8.77 -1.81
C SER A 128 7.28 -9.82 -1.76
N LEU A 129 7.32 -10.77 -2.68
CA LEU A 129 6.32 -11.83 -2.70
C LEU A 129 6.30 -12.58 -1.37
N LYS A 130 7.48 -12.88 -0.81
CA LYS A 130 7.55 -13.60 0.47
C LYS A 130 6.98 -12.78 1.61
N GLN A 131 7.26 -11.48 1.63
CA GLN A 131 6.70 -10.59 2.64
C GLN A 131 5.17 -10.50 2.50
N TRP A 132 4.70 -10.37 1.27
CA TRP A 132 3.27 -10.34 0.98
C TRP A 132 2.58 -11.60 1.51
N GLN A 133 3.11 -12.76 1.15
CA GLN A 133 2.52 -14.03 1.57
C GLN A 133 2.49 -14.16 3.08
N LYS A 134 3.56 -13.72 3.76
CA LYS A 134 3.60 -13.81 5.21
C LYS A 134 2.60 -12.87 5.86
N LEU A 135 2.47 -11.65 5.33
CA LEU A 135 1.49 -10.70 5.86
C LEU A 135 0.06 -11.21 5.68
N ILE A 136 -0.23 -11.82 4.55
CA ILE A 136 -1.56 -12.39 4.31
C ILE A 136 -1.84 -13.51 5.32
N LYS A 137 -0.84 -14.36 5.56
CA LYS A 137 -1.01 -15.43 6.56
C LYS A 137 -1.22 -14.88 7.96
N MET A 138 -0.54 -13.81 8.31
CA MET A 138 -0.73 -13.17 9.62
C MET A 138 -2.16 -12.66 9.77
N SER A 139 -2.69 -12.05 8.71
CA SER A 139 -4.07 -11.58 8.72
C SER A 139 -5.05 -12.75 8.91
N GLU A 140 -4.82 -13.84 8.19
CA GLU A 140 -5.68 -15.03 8.31
C GLU A 140 -5.62 -15.62 9.71
N LYS A 141 -4.44 -15.65 10.30
CA LYS A 141 -4.27 -16.13 11.67
C LYS A 141 -5.02 -15.25 12.66
N ASN A 142 -4.92 -13.94 12.48
CA ASN A 142 -5.60 -12.98 13.36
C ASN A 142 -7.11 -13.11 13.26
N GLU A 143 -7.61 -13.47 12.10
CA GLU A 143 -9.05 -13.65 11.89
C GLU A 143 -9.61 -14.84 12.66
N ARG A 144 -8.78 -15.84 12.94
CA ARG A 144 -9.21 -17.05 13.63
C ARG A 144 -9.25 -16.91 15.15
N VAL A 145 -8.72 -15.85 15.68
CA VAL A 145 -8.61 -15.65 17.14
C VAL A 145 -9.88 -15.10 17.76
#